data_f1f388b38eb277d8eb9d7be3f94b53e7
#
_entry.id   f1f388b38eb277d8eb9d7be3f94b53e7
#
_cell.length_a   1.000
_cell.length_b   1.000
_cell.length_c   1.000
_cell.angle_alpha   90.00
_cell.angle_beta   90.00
_cell.angle_gamma   90.00
#
_symmetry.space_group_name_H-M   'P 1'
#
loop_
_entity.id
_entity.type
_entity.pdbx_description
1 polymer ?
#
loop_
_entity_poly.entity_id
_entity_poly.type
_entity_poly.pdbx_seq_one_letter_code
_entity_poly.pdbx_strand_id
1 'polypeptide(L)'
;MSLFTAELRKIGRRKLFPGMTLVLLFFVGLAAFFLIVFGEIAPDLAEDLPVLEKPEVYDVGAQQAMTQTWFPVILAVVLMGGELASTVWATGLTRESRKVRQVLTRLTTYTVASLVAFLVAFVFWVVLALIFAPGEGFMELADLVGLIWKGLVIALAWTSLGIGAVALLRSVGPAIGVGIAVIFAESFLALWGPWENVSLSAATSALFFVDFGGGFSSFVPGGDLPLWHTLLILVGWTALGLALTWWGLQRRDA
;
A
#
# COMPACT_ATOMS: atom_id res chain seq x y z
N MET A 1 24.60 -16.21 0.23
CA MET A 1 23.57 -15.25 0.62
C MET A 1 22.61 -15.07 -0.55
N SER A 2 21.29 -15.23 -0.37
CA SER A 2 20.35 -15.09 -1.47
C SER A 2 20.27 -13.63 -1.96
N LEU A 3 19.94 -13.41 -3.23
CA LEU A 3 19.77 -12.09 -3.81
C LEU A 3 18.70 -11.29 -3.03
N PHE A 4 17.63 -11.95 -2.64
CA PHE A 4 16.56 -11.38 -1.81
C PHE A 4 17.07 -10.84 -0.46
N THR A 5 17.87 -11.63 0.27
CA THR A 5 18.41 -11.20 1.58
C THR A 5 19.35 -9.99 1.44
N ALA A 6 20.11 -9.94 0.34
CA ALA A 6 20.98 -8.80 0.06
C ALA A 6 20.18 -7.52 -0.21
N GLU A 7 19.09 -7.62 -0.99
CA GLU A 7 18.22 -6.48 -1.29
C GLU A 7 17.47 -6.00 -0.04
N LEU A 8 16.95 -6.88 0.81
CA LEU A 8 16.32 -6.49 2.08
C LEU A 8 17.29 -5.73 3.00
N ARG A 9 18.53 -6.20 3.16
CA ARG A 9 19.54 -5.48 3.95
C ARG A 9 19.88 -4.12 3.37
N LYS A 10 19.88 -3.98 2.06
CA LYS A 10 20.11 -2.71 1.37
C LYS A 10 18.99 -1.70 1.68
N ILE A 11 17.72 -2.13 1.66
CA ILE A 11 16.58 -1.28 2.02
C ILE A 11 16.69 -0.84 3.48
N GLY A 12 16.92 -1.75 4.41
CA GLY A 12 17.02 -1.44 5.84
C GLY A 12 18.17 -0.48 6.20
N ARG A 13 19.22 -0.42 5.38
CA ARG A 13 20.34 0.53 5.56
C ARG A 13 20.10 1.91 4.93
N ARG A 14 19.12 2.06 4.05
CA ARG A 14 18.81 3.34 3.42
C ARG A 14 17.92 4.16 4.35
N LYS A 15 18.34 5.38 4.68
CA LYS A 15 17.56 6.35 5.48
C LYS A 15 16.18 6.68 4.87
N LEU A 16 16.00 6.40 3.58
CA LEU A 16 14.75 6.59 2.87
C LEU A 16 13.61 5.75 3.49
N PHE A 17 13.86 4.45 3.75
CA PHE A 17 12.81 3.54 4.24
C PHE A 17 12.26 3.99 5.60
N PRO A 18 13.07 4.20 6.66
CA PRO A 18 12.55 4.72 7.92
C PRO A 18 11.93 6.11 7.79
N GLY A 19 12.48 7.00 6.94
CA GLY A 19 11.88 8.31 6.69
C GLY A 19 10.47 8.22 6.08
N MET A 20 10.27 7.40 5.06
CA MET A 20 8.94 7.16 4.49
C MET A 20 8.00 6.48 5.48
N THR A 21 8.50 5.53 6.29
CA THR A 21 7.70 4.89 7.34
C THR A 21 7.24 5.91 8.39
N LEU A 22 8.08 6.88 8.77
CA LEU A 22 7.68 7.97 9.66
C LEU A 22 6.58 8.85 9.05
N VAL A 23 6.65 9.15 7.77
CA VAL A 23 5.57 9.87 7.06
C VAL A 23 4.28 9.05 7.05
N LEU A 24 4.36 7.73 6.81
CA LEU A 24 3.22 6.82 6.91
C LEU A 24 2.60 6.85 8.31
N LEU A 25 3.43 6.73 9.36
CA LEU A 25 2.98 6.80 10.75
C LEU A 25 2.33 8.15 11.09
N PHE A 26 2.82 9.25 10.52
CA PHE A 26 2.19 10.56 10.69
C PHE A 26 0.77 10.59 10.12
N PHE A 27 0.54 10.10 8.90
CA PHE A 27 -0.80 10.09 8.31
C PHE A 27 -1.75 9.14 9.03
N VAL A 28 -1.28 7.94 9.38
CA VAL A 28 -2.07 6.96 10.15
C VAL A 28 -2.35 7.48 11.56
N GLY A 29 -1.37 8.13 12.19
CA GLY A 29 -1.52 8.75 13.50
C GLY A 29 -2.47 9.93 13.49
N LEU A 30 -2.48 10.72 12.42
CA LEU A 30 -3.44 11.81 12.25
C LEU A 30 -4.87 11.28 12.14
N ALA A 31 -5.09 10.22 11.35
CA ALA A 31 -6.39 9.55 11.26
C ALA A 31 -6.81 8.95 12.62
N ALA A 32 -5.89 8.29 13.33
CA ALA A 32 -6.15 7.77 14.67
C ALA A 32 -6.51 8.87 15.67
N PHE A 33 -5.82 10.01 15.60
CA PHE A 33 -6.12 11.15 16.43
C PHE A 33 -7.57 11.62 16.25
N PHE A 34 -8.02 11.80 15.02
CA PHE A 34 -9.38 12.25 14.76
C PHE A 34 -10.44 11.21 15.10
N LEU A 35 -10.19 9.93 14.85
CA LEU A 35 -11.20 8.89 15.05
C LEU A 35 -11.26 8.34 16.47
N ILE A 36 -10.16 8.37 17.21
CA ILE A 36 -10.07 7.74 18.52
C ILE A 36 -9.88 8.79 19.62
N VAL A 37 -8.87 9.66 19.47
CA VAL A 37 -8.43 10.55 20.54
C VAL A 37 -9.30 11.80 20.63
N PHE A 38 -9.71 12.35 19.47
CA PHE A 38 -10.51 13.58 19.43
C PHE A 38 -11.90 13.39 20.07
N GLY A 39 -12.54 12.22 19.86
CA GLY A 39 -13.81 11.89 20.49
C GLY A 39 -13.73 11.87 22.02
N GLU A 40 -12.62 11.43 22.58
CA GLU A 40 -12.39 11.40 24.03
C GLU A 40 -12.06 12.78 24.62
N ILE A 41 -11.30 13.62 23.89
CA ILE A 41 -10.84 14.92 24.38
C ILE A 41 -11.90 16.02 24.21
N ALA A 42 -12.71 15.95 23.16
CA ALA A 42 -13.69 16.96 22.80
C ALA A 42 -15.04 16.32 22.44
N PRO A 43 -15.73 15.66 23.40
CA PRO A 43 -16.98 14.95 23.13
C PRO A 43 -18.06 15.86 22.56
N ASP A 44 -18.14 17.11 23.01
CA ASP A 44 -19.13 18.08 22.51
C ASP A 44 -18.95 18.44 21.03
N LEU A 45 -17.72 18.35 20.50
CA LEU A 45 -17.40 18.60 19.10
C LEU A 45 -17.43 17.31 18.26
N ALA A 46 -17.44 16.18 18.91
CA ALA A 46 -17.44 14.85 18.31
C ALA A 46 -18.85 14.19 18.37
N GLU A 47 -19.90 14.94 18.72
CA GLU A 47 -21.25 14.41 18.93
C GLU A 47 -21.78 13.66 17.69
N ASP A 48 -21.38 14.08 16.49
CA ASP A 48 -21.75 13.45 15.22
C ASP A 48 -20.79 12.31 14.78
N LEU A 49 -19.70 12.06 15.51
CA LEU A 49 -18.77 10.99 15.17
C LEU A 49 -19.25 9.66 15.77
N PRO A 50 -19.14 8.55 15.03
CA PRO A 50 -19.51 7.26 15.56
C PRO A 50 -18.56 6.88 16.72
N VAL A 51 -19.14 6.51 17.86
CA VAL A 51 -18.38 5.93 18.97
C VAL A 51 -18.06 4.48 18.59
N LEU A 52 -16.80 4.24 18.21
CA LEU A 52 -16.32 2.94 17.80
C LEU A 52 -15.82 2.15 19.02
N GLU A 53 -16.28 0.90 19.16
CA GLU A 53 -15.71 -0.03 20.14
C GLU A 53 -14.35 -0.58 19.67
N LYS A 54 -13.55 -1.13 20.59
CA LYS A 54 -12.19 -1.64 20.26
C LYS A 54 -12.12 -2.56 19.04
N PRO A 55 -13.00 -3.54 18.83
CA PRO A 55 -12.93 -4.39 17.64
C PRO A 55 -13.09 -3.59 16.34
N GLU A 56 -14.06 -2.67 16.30
CA GLU A 56 -14.29 -1.79 15.13
C GLU A 56 -13.10 -0.87 14.89
N VAL A 57 -12.50 -0.34 15.97
CA VAL A 57 -11.29 0.50 15.88
C VAL A 57 -10.11 -0.27 15.28
N TYR A 58 -9.96 -1.58 15.56
CA TYR A 58 -8.90 -2.39 14.95
C TYR A 58 -9.14 -2.61 13.46
N ASP A 59 -10.40 -2.83 13.03
CA ASP A 59 -10.74 -3.00 11.62
C ASP A 59 -10.50 -1.71 10.83
N VAL A 60 -10.89 -0.57 11.39
CA VAL A 60 -10.56 0.76 10.83
C VAL A 60 -9.06 0.96 10.75
N GLY A 61 -8.33 0.59 11.79
CA GLY A 61 -6.88 0.67 11.82
C GLY A 61 -6.21 -0.18 10.75
N ALA A 62 -6.74 -1.39 10.53
CA ALA A 62 -6.30 -2.26 9.45
C ALA A 62 -6.52 -1.61 8.08
N GLN A 63 -7.71 -1.05 7.86
CA GLN A 63 -8.03 -0.30 6.64
C GLN A 63 -7.07 0.88 6.48
N GLN A 64 -6.96 1.76 7.47
CA GLN A 64 -6.13 2.96 7.40
C GLN A 64 -4.65 2.65 7.16
N ALA A 65 -4.11 1.61 7.78
CA ALA A 65 -2.71 1.23 7.62
C ALA A 65 -2.41 0.57 6.27
N MET A 66 -3.32 -0.31 5.78
CA MET A 66 -3.06 -1.16 4.61
C MET A 66 -3.47 -0.51 3.28
N THR A 67 -4.35 0.50 3.29
CA THR A 67 -4.81 1.17 2.08
C THR A 67 -3.99 2.41 1.70
N GLN A 68 -2.85 2.64 2.34
CA GLN A 68 -1.94 3.75 2.01
C GLN A 68 -1.17 3.48 0.71
N THR A 69 -1.87 3.50 -0.40
CA THR A 69 -1.42 3.08 -1.74
C THR A 69 -0.23 3.87 -2.27
N TRP A 70 -0.07 5.12 -1.85
CA TRP A 70 1.06 5.97 -2.22
C TRP A 70 2.40 5.42 -1.73
N PHE A 71 2.41 4.72 -0.57
CA PHE A 71 3.65 4.23 0.04
C PHE A 71 4.37 3.19 -0.84
N PRO A 72 3.75 2.06 -1.24
CA PRO A 72 4.41 1.07 -2.09
C PRO A 72 4.79 1.62 -3.47
N VAL A 73 3.98 2.52 -4.05
CA VAL A 73 4.30 3.16 -5.33
C VAL A 73 5.56 4.01 -5.23
N ILE A 74 5.61 4.95 -4.28
CA ILE A 74 6.75 5.85 -4.13
C ILE A 74 8.01 5.07 -3.72
N LEU A 75 7.88 4.12 -2.78
CA LEU A 75 9.00 3.27 -2.38
C LEU A 75 9.61 2.54 -3.58
N ALA A 76 8.77 1.90 -4.39
CA ALA A 76 9.20 1.17 -5.57
C ALA A 76 9.86 2.09 -6.61
N VAL A 77 9.25 3.26 -6.88
CA VAL A 77 9.79 4.24 -7.84
C VAL A 77 11.16 4.75 -7.40
N VAL A 78 11.32 5.13 -6.14
CA VAL A 78 12.58 5.71 -5.65
C VAL A 78 13.69 4.65 -5.58
N LEU A 79 13.37 3.44 -5.09
CA LEU A 79 14.36 2.38 -4.98
C LEU A 79 14.80 1.86 -6.35
N MET A 80 13.84 1.50 -7.22
CA MET A 80 14.14 1.00 -8.56
C MET A 80 14.74 2.08 -9.46
N GLY A 81 14.21 3.31 -9.39
CA GLY A 81 14.68 4.43 -10.18
C GLY A 81 16.11 4.84 -9.84
N GLY A 82 16.46 4.83 -8.56
CA GLY A 82 17.84 5.05 -8.11
C GLY A 82 18.81 3.97 -8.62
N GLU A 83 18.36 2.73 -8.76
CA GLU A 83 19.16 1.65 -9.34
C GLU A 83 19.30 1.75 -10.85
N LEU A 84 18.22 2.14 -11.52
CA LEU A 84 18.21 2.33 -12.98
C LEU A 84 19.04 3.57 -13.41
N ALA A 85 19.08 4.62 -12.59
CA ALA A 85 19.89 5.82 -12.83
C ALA A 85 21.39 5.61 -12.54
N SER A 86 21.73 4.59 -11.75
CA SER A 86 23.09 4.27 -11.36
C SER A 86 23.59 3.02 -12.13
N THR A 87 24.90 2.77 -12.06
CA THR A 87 25.50 1.55 -12.61
C THR A 87 25.09 0.26 -11.84
N VAL A 88 24.35 0.40 -10.74
CA VAL A 88 23.93 -0.75 -9.90
C VAL A 88 23.07 -1.74 -10.67
N TRP A 89 22.19 -1.26 -11.55
CA TRP A 89 21.40 -2.14 -12.41
C TRP A 89 22.29 -2.95 -13.37
N ALA A 90 23.20 -2.27 -14.06
CA ALA A 90 24.14 -2.94 -14.99
C ALA A 90 25.05 -3.96 -14.24
N THR A 91 25.58 -3.57 -13.07
CA THR A 91 26.37 -4.47 -12.23
C THR A 91 25.53 -5.65 -11.72
N GLY A 92 24.25 -5.44 -11.45
CA GLY A 92 23.31 -6.51 -11.12
C GLY A 92 23.18 -7.53 -12.27
N LEU A 93 23.10 -7.07 -13.51
CA LEU A 93 23.01 -7.93 -14.71
C LEU A 93 24.29 -8.74 -14.99
N THR A 94 25.45 -8.27 -14.56
CA THR A 94 26.69 -9.08 -14.67
C THR A 94 26.71 -10.25 -13.70
N ARG A 95 26.04 -10.14 -12.56
CA ARG A 95 25.94 -11.20 -11.53
C ARG A 95 24.77 -12.17 -11.78
N GLU A 96 23.68 -11.68 -12.27
CA GLU A 96 22.49 -12.44 -12.63
C GLU A 96 21.98 -11.95 -13.98
N SER A 97 22.28 -12.68 -15.03
CA SER A 97 21.94 -12.31 -16.41
C SER A 97 20.43 -12.38 -16.73
N ARG A 98 19.66 -13.07 -15.87
CA ARG A 98 18.21 -13.22 -16.05
C ARG A 98 17.46 -11.99 -15.54
N LYS A 99 17.13 -11.04 -16.41
CA LYS A 99 16.38 -9.81 -16.11
C LYS A 99 15.07 -10.10 -15.34
N VAL A 100 14.34 -11.14 -15.75
CA VAL A 100 13.09 -11.55 -15.08
C VAL A 100 13.32 -11.83 -13.60
N ARG A 101 14.36 -12.61 -13.28
CA ARG A 101 14.68 -12.95 -11.89
C ARG A 101 15.04 -11.71 -11.08
N GLN A 102 15.75 -10.77 -11.67
CA GLN A 102 16.07 -9.50 -11.00
C GLN A 102 14.82 -8.66 -10.70
N VAL A 103 13.92 -8.51 -11.70
CA VAL A 103 12.67 -7.78 -11.54
C VAL A 103 11.81 -8.44 -10.46
N LEU A 104 11.62 -9.76 -10.52
CA LEU A 104 10.83 -10.49 -9.52
C LEU A 104 11.42 -10.38 -8.11
N THR A 105 12.76 -10.46 -7.97
CA THR A 105 13.39 -10.28 -6.66
C THR A 105 13.12 -8.89 -6.10
N ARG A 106 13.22 -7.83 -6.91
CA ARG A 106 12.94 -6.46 -6.47
C ARG A 106 11.47 -6.27 -6.15
N LEU A 107 10.58 -6.76 -7.00
CA LEU A 107 9.14 -6.73 -6.74
C LEU A 107 8.83 -7.36 -5.39
N THR A 108 9.29 -8.59 -5.15
CA THR A 108 9.08 -9.29 -3.88
C THR A 108 9.68 -8.52 -2.70
N THR A 109 10.91 -7.99 -2.86
CA THR A 109 11.58 -7.27 -1.78
C THR A 109 10.87 -5.97 -1.42
N TYR A 110 10.43 -5.19 -2.41
CA TYR A 110 9.73 -3.92 -2.18
C TYR A 110 8.32 -4.16 -1.63
N THR A 111 7.63 -5.21 -2.10
CA THR A 111 6.34 -5.65 -1.55
C THR A 111 6.46 -6.03 -0.08
N VAL A 112 7.47 -6.84 0.28
CA VAL A 112 7.71 -7.21 1.69
C VAL A 112 8.08 -6.00 2.53
N ALA A 113 8.90 -5.08 2.02
CA ALA A 113 9.23 -3.85 2.73
C ALA A 113 7.97 -2.97 2.96
N SER A 114 7.09 -2.85 1.97
CA SER A 114 5.81 -2.13 2.10
C SER A 114 4.91 -2.79 3.14
N LEU A 115 4.79 -4.12 3.11
CA LEU A 115 4.01 -4.85 4.10
C LEU A 115 4.55 -4.64 5.53
N VAL A 116 5.87 -4.67 5.71
CA VAL A 116 6.49 -4.39 7.02
C VAL A 116 6.14 -2.99 7.50
N ALA A 117 6.19 -1.98 6.64
CA ALA A 117 5.81 -0.62 7.00
C ALA A 117 4.31 -0.52 7.36
N PHE A 118 3.45 -1.18 6.62
CA PHE A 118 2.01 -1.27 6.92
C PHE A 118 1.75 -1.92 8.28
N LEU A 119 2.44 -3.03 8.58
CA LEU A 119 2.31 -3.70 9.87
C LEU A 119 2.81 -2.81 11.03
N VAL A 120 3.89 -2.07 10.82
CA VAL A 120 4.36 -1.08 11.81
C VAL A 120 3.32 0.01 12.04
N ALA A 121 2.69 0.51 10.97
CA ALA A 121 1.62 1.50 11.07
C ALA A 121 0.38 0.94 11.77
N PHE A 122 0.00 -0.30 11.48
CA PHE A 122 -1.09 -0.99 12.17
C PHE A 122 -0.81 -1.21 13.67
N VAL A 123 0.39 -1.68 14.02
CA VAL A 123 0.79 -1.81 15.43
C VAL A 123 0.73 -0.47 16.16
N PHE A 124 1.18 0.60 15.51
CA PHE A 124 1.07 1.95 16.07
C PHE A 124 -0.39 2.35 16.32
N TRP A 125 -1.29 2.06 15.38
CA TRP A 125 -2.73 2.27 15.56
C TRP A 125 -3.29 1.46 16.73
N VAL A 126 -2.96 0.18 16.81
CA VAL A 126 -3.40 -0.71 17.91
C VAL A 126 -2.96 -0.17 19.26
N VAL A 127 -1.72 0.35 19.39
CA VAL A 127 -1.24 0.97 20.62
C VAL A 127 -2.10 2.18 21.00
N LEU A 128 -2.48 3.03 20.05
CA LEU A 128 -3.36 4.16 20.33
C LEU A 128 -4.77 3.69 20.70
N ALA A 129 -5.31 2.68 20.03
CA ALA A 129 -6.61 2.09 20.35
C ALA A 129 -6.64 1.48 21.75
N LEU A 130 -5.58 0.80 22.18
CA LEU A 130 -5.48 0.22 23.52
C LEU A 130 -5.52 1.29 24.62
N ILE A 131 -4.99 2.49 24.35
CA ILE A 131 -4.91 3.59 25.32
C ILE A 131 -6.23 4.38 25.37
N PHE A 132 -6.84 4.64 24.21
CA PHE A 132 -7.92 5.63 24.10
C PHE A 132 -9.27 5.04 23.69
N ALA A 133 -9.35 3.88 23.03
CA ALA A 133 -10.64 3.34 22.60
C ALA A 133 -11.40 2.66 23.75
N PRO A 134 -12.72 2.89 23.85
CA PRO A 134 -13.57 2.24 24.85
C PRO A 134 -13.79 0.75 24.54
N GLY A 135 -14.34 0.02 25.51
CA GLY A 135 -14.70 -1.39 25.38
C GLY A 135 -13.56 -2.37 25.67
N GLU A 136 -13.86 -3.65 25.56
CA GLU A 136 -12.96 -4.76 25.75
C GLU A 136 -12.88 -5.61 24.48
N GLY A 137 -11.80 -6.37 24.33
CA GLY A 137 -11.57 -7.26 23.21
C GLY A 137 -10.24 -7.01 22.51
N PHE A 138 -9.82 -8.00 21.74
CA PHE A 138 -8.63 -7.94 20.89
C PHE A 138 -8.90 -8.68 19.60
N MET A 139 -8.13 -8.37 18.57
CA MET A 139 -8.23 -9.00 17.25
C MET A 139 -7.90 -10.50 17.35
N GLU A 140 -8.67 -11.35 16.69
CA GLU A 140 -8.41 -12.78 16.61
C GLU A 140 -7.19 -13.09 15.72
N LEU A 141 -6.57 -14.24 15.93
CA LEU A 141 -5.43 -14.66 15.11
C LEU A 141 -5.81 -14.81 13.63
N ALA A 142 -7.06 -15.21 13.35
CA ALA A 142 -7.58 -15.34 11.99
C ALA A 142 -7.61 -13.98 11.28
N ASP A 143 -8.00 -12.91 11.97
CA ASP A 143 -8.05 -11.54 11.44
C ASP A 143 -6.64 -11.02 11.15
N LEU A 144 -5.67 -11.30 12.03
CA LEU A 144 -4.27 -10.95 11.79
C LEU A 144 -3.70 -11.63 10.54
N VAL A 145 -4.01 -12.93 10.34
CA VAL A 145 -3.63 -13.64 9.13
C VAL A 145 -4.34 -13.04 7.91
N GLY A 146 -5.63 -12.72 8.05
CA GLY A 146 -6.42 -12.01 7.05
C GLY A 146 -5.78 -10.69 6.65
N LEU A 147 -5.38 -9.87 7.62
CA LEU A 147 -4.71 -8.60 7.43
C LEU A 147 -3.40 -8.74 6.65
N ILE A 148 -2.55 -9.70 7.01
CA ILE A 148 -1.24 -9.90 6.39
C ILE A 148 -1.38 -10.26 4.90
N TRP A 149 -2.23 -11.22 4.55
CA TRP A 149 -2.37 -11.63 3.14
C TRP A 149 -3.03 -10.55 2.29
N LYS A 150 -4.05 -9.86 2.80
CA LYS A 150 -4.71 -8.74 2.13
C LYS A 150 -3.71 -7.61 1.88
N GLY A 151 -2.97 -7.19 2.90
CA GLY A 151 -1.92 -6.18 2.78
C GLY A 151 -0.81 -6.58 1.81
N LEU A 152 -0.45 -7.87 1.77
CA LEU A 152 0.55 -8.39 0.82
C LEU A 152 0.09 -8.23 -0.63
N VAL A 153 -1.17 -8.59 -0.93
CA VAL A 153 -1.72 -8.53 -2.29
C VAL A 153 -1.86 -7.07 -2.75
N ILE A 154 -2.31 -6.17 -1.88
CA ILE A 154 -2.37 -4.73 -2.14
C ILE A 154 -0.97 -4.17 -2.41
N ALA A 155 -0.03 -4.42 -1.50
CA ALA A 155 1.34 -3.97 -1.67
C ALA A 155 1.98 -4.49 -2.96
N LEU A 156 1.69 -5.73 -3.37
CA LEU A 156 2.17 -6.32 -4.62
C LEU A 156 1.66 -5.57 -5.84
N ALA A 157 0.35 -5.30 -5.90
CA ALA A 157 -0.28 -4.62 -7.03
C ALA A 157 0.27 -3.18 -7.20
N TRP A 158 0.28 -2.39 -6.14
CA TRP A 158 0.77 -1.02 -6.18
C TRP A 158 2.28 -0.92 -6.39
N THR A 159 3.08 -1.83 -5.80
CA THR A 159 4.53 -1.91 -6.05
C THR A 159 4.83 -2.22 -7.51
N SER A 160 4.08 -3.13 -8.14
CA SER A 160 4.28 -3.49 -9.55
C SER A 160 4.07 -2.30 -10.48
N LEU A 161 3.06 -1.47 -10.21
CA LEU A 161 2.81 -0.22 -10.95
C LEU A 161 3.93 0.80 -10.76
N GLY A 162 4.44 0.96 -9.53
CA GLY A 162 5.58 1.84 -9.25
C GLY A 162 6.83 1.42 -10.03
N ILE A 163 7.16 0.13 -10.05
CA ILE A 163 8.28 -0.40 -10.85
C ILE A 163 8.02 -0.17 -12.35
N GLY A 164 6.80 -0.43 -12.83
CA GLY A 164 6.40 -0.22 -14.21
C GLY A 164 6.55 1.23 -14.65
N ALA A 165 6.08 2.15 -13.84
CA ALA A 165 6.17 3.59 -14.10
C ALA A 165 7.62 4.05 -14.27
N VAL A 166 8.51 3.68 -13.35
CA VAL A 166 9.92 4.10 -13.43
C VAL A 166 10.69 3.39 -14.54
N ALA A 167 10.34 2.15 -14.87
CA ALA A 167 10.93 1.44 -15.99
C ALA A 167 10.60 2.11 -17.33
N LEU A 168 9.37 2.62 -17.49
CA LEU A 168 8.92 3.35 -18.69
C LEU A 168 9.52 4.76 -18.77
N LEU A 169 9.43 5.53 -17.70
CA LEU A 169 9.78 6.95 -17.69
C LEU A 169 11.27 7.20 -17.52
N ARG A 170 12.03 6.19 -17.09
CA ARG A 170 13.50 6.21 -16.95
C ARG A 170 14.02 7.29 -15.99
N SER A 171 13.14 7.91 -15.22
CA SER A 171 13.46 9.01 -14.31
C SER A 171 12.59 8.92 -13.06
N VAL A 172 13.20 9.17 -11.90
CA VAL A 172 12.52 9.09 -10.59
C VAL A 172 11.44 10.18 -10.46
N GLY A 173 11.77 11.43 -10.80
CA GLY A 173 10.85 12.57 -10.63
C GLY A 173 9.54 12.40 -11.41
N PRO A 174 9.58 12.27 -12.74
CA PRO A 174 8.39 11.99 -13.54
C PRO A 174 7.64 10.73 -13.11
N ALA A 175 8.33 9.66 -12.71
CA ALA A 175 7.69 8.44 -12.27
C ALA A 175 6.93 8.62 -10.94
N ILE A 176 7.45 9.42 -9.99
CA ILE A 176 6.70 9.80 -8.79
C ILE A 176 5.47 10.61 -9.18
N GLY A 177 5.61 11.61 -10.05
CA GLY A 177 4.50 12.44 -10.51
C GLY A 177 3.38 11.62 -11.16
N VAL A 178 3.73 10.70 -12.06
CA VAL A 178 2.75 9.78 -12.68
C VAL A 178 2.16 8.82 -11.64
N GLY A 179 2.97 8.27 -10.73
CA GLY A 179 2.48 7.40 -9.67
C GLY A 179 1.42 8.08 -8.79
N ILE A 180 1.69 9.32 -8.37
CA ILE A 180 0.74 10.13 -7.60
C ILE A 180 -0.50 10.45 -8.44
N ALA A 181 -0.33 10.85 -9.71
CA ALA A 181 -1.43 11.15 -10.61
C ALA A 181 -2.34 9.93 -10.83
N VAL A 182 -1.77 8.74 -10.96
CA VAL A 182 -2.55 7.48 -11.07
C VAL A 182 -3.34 7.22 -9.80
N ILE A 183 -2.74 7.39 -8.61
CA ILE A 183 -3.44 7.20 -7.34
C ILE A 183 -4.64 8.14 -7.22
N PHE A 184 -4.46 9.43 -7.52
CA PHE A 184 -5.55 10.39 -7.49
C PHE A 184 -6.61 10.08 -8.56
N ALA A 185 -6.20 9.81 -9.81
CA ALA A 185 -7.13 9.47 -10.87
C ALA A 185 -7.95 8.21 -10.52
N GLU A 186 -7.30 7.17 -10.01
CA GLU A 186 -7.95 5.94 -9.54
C GLU A 186 -8.95 6.22 -8.43
N SER A 187 -8.59 7.06 -7.45
CA SER A 187 -9.48 7.40 -6.34
C SER A 187 -10.73 8.16 -6.81
N PHE A 188 -10.59 9.07 -7.78
CA PHE A 188 -11.74 9.77 -8.36
C PHE A 188 -12.57 8.88 -9.29
N LEU A 189 -11.91 8.10 -10.13
CA LEU A 189 -12.59 7.21 -11.08
C LEU A 189 -13.32 6.08 -10.35
N ALA A 190 -12.82 5.62 -9.21
CA ALA A 190 -13.46 4.60 -8.39
C ALA A 190 -14.86 5.03 -7.89
N LEU A 191 -15.15 6.33 -7.82
CA LEU A 191 -16.47 6.87 -7.50
C LEU A 191 -17.45 6.77 -8.69
N TRP A 192 -16.97 6.43 -9.88
CA TRP A 192 -17.79 6.26 -11.06
C TRP A 192 -18.14 4.78 -11.23
N GLY A 193 -19.41 4.42 -11.04
CA GLY A 193 -19.88 3.03 -10.99
C GLY A 193 -19.34 2.08 -12.07
N PRO A 194 -19.29 2.45 -13.39
CA PRO A 194 -18.70 1.57 -14.41
C PRO A 194 -17.21 1.28 -14.18
N TRP A 195 -16.45 2.23 -13.60
CA TRP A 195 -15.02 2.09 -13.33
C TRP A 195 -14.74 1.30 -12.06
N GLU A 196 -15.65 1.33 -11.09
CA GLU A 196 -15.53 0.62 -9.82
C GLU A 196 -15.16 -0.86 -10.01
N ASN A 197 -15.76 -1.50 -11.02
CA ASN A 197 -15.55 -2.92 -11.35
C ASN A 197 -14.16 -3.27 -11.90
N VAL A 198 -13.31 -2.28 -12.20
CA VAL A 198 -11.95 -2.49 -12.71
C VAL A 198 -10.92 -1.66 -11.97
N SER A 199 -11.36 -0.78 -11.09
CA SER A 199 -10.51 0.14 -10.33
C SER A 199 -9.64 -0.59 -9.31
N LEU A 200 -8.35 -0.26 -9.30
CA LEU A 200 -7.41 -0.75 -8.31
C LEU A 200 -7.70 -0.17 -6.91
N SER A 201 -8.11 1.10 -6.84
CA SER A 201 -8.50 1.75 -5.59
C SER A 201 -9.75 1.14 -5.00
N ALA A 202 -10.78 0.86 -5.81
CA ALA A 202 -12.00 0.18 -5.37
C ALA A 202 -11.69 -1.23 -4.85
N ALA A 203 -10.88 -2.01 -5.57
CA ALA A 203 -10.45 -3.33 -5.13
C ALA A 203 -9.62 -3.29 -3.84
N THR A 204 -8.78 -2.26 -3.65
CA THR A 204 -8.01 -2.07 -2.42
C THR A 204 -8.94 -1.80 -1.23
N SER A 205 -9.94 -0.93 -1.41
CA SER A 205 -10.94 -0.60 -0.38
C SER A 205 -11.82 -1.81 -0.06
N ALA A 206 -12.26 -2.56 -1.06
CA ALA A 206 -13.13 -3.75 -0.90
C ALA A 206 -12.51 -4.83 0.00
N LEU A 207 -11.19 -5.00 -0.01
CA LEU A 207 -10.51 -5.98 0.84
C LEU A 207 -10.57 -5.65 2.33
N PHE A 208 -10.69 -4.35 2.67
CA PHE A 208 -10.72 -3.84 4.04
C PHE A 208 -11.98 -3.04 4.31
N PHE A 209 -13.06 -3.33 3.58
CA PHE A 209 -14.32 -2.63 3.78
C PHE A 209 -14.80 -2.83 5.22
N VAL A 210 -15.04 -1.71 5.90
CA VAL A 210 -15.67 -1.64 7.22
C VAL A 210 -16.94 -0.83 7.06
N ASP A 211 -18.07 -1.43 7.38
CA ASP A 211 -19.35 -0.73 7.37
C ASP A 211 -19.51 0.05 8.68
N PHE A 212 -19.37 1.36 8.61
CA PHE A 212 -19.54 2.25 9.77
C PHE A 212 -21.00 2.53 10.14
N GLY A 213 -21.95 1.96 9.41
CA GLY A 213 -23.35 2.34 9.55
C GLY A 213 -23.62 3.78 9.07
N GLY A 214 -24.81 4.04 8.53
CA GLY A 214 -25.14 5.36 8.01
C GLY A 214 -24.50 5.69 6.66
N GLY A 215 -24.71 6.93 6.17
CA GLY A 215 -24.35 7.35 4.82
C GLY A 215 -22.86 7.35 4.45
N PHE A 216 -21.95 7.13 5.39
CA PHE A 216 -20.50 7.11 5.11
C PHE A 216 -20.04 5.88 4.33
N SER A 217 -20.67 4.72 4.53
CA SER A 217 -20.34 3.50 3.80
C SER A 217 -20.59 3.62 2.29
N SER A 218 -21.53 4.46 1.88
CA SER A 218 -21.85 4.72 0.48
C SER A 218 -20.78 5.53 -0.27
N PHE A 219 -19.84 6.14 0.44
CA PHE A 219 -18.73 6.90 -0.16
C PHE A 219 -17.45 6.08 -0.31
N VAL A 220 -17.42 4.83 0.18
CA VAL A 220 -16.26 3.94 0.02
C VAL A 220 -16.42 3.12 -1.24
N PRO A 221 -15.64 3.37 -2.31
CA PRO A 221 -15.78 2.63 -3.55
C PRO A 221 -15.41 1.14 -3.33
N GLY A 222 -16.16 0.25 -3.98
CA GLY A 222 -15.84 -1.18 -3.99
C GLY A 222 -16.43 -1.99 -2.84
N GLY A 223 -17.24 -1.40 -1.94
CA GLY A 223 -17.82 -2.11 -0.79
C GLY A 223 -18.57 -3.39 -1.12
N ASP A 224 -19.24 -3.42 -2.27
CA ASP A 224 -20.04 -4.57 -2.73
C ASP A 224 -19.28 -5.55 -3.64
N LEU A 225 -17.98 -5.34 -3.90
CA LEU A 225 -17.22 -6.21 -4.78
C LEU A 225 -16.96 -7.57 -4.12
N PRO A 226 -17.35 -8.69 -4.76
CA PRO A 226 -17.06 -10.01 -4.22
C PRO A 226 -15.54 -10.30 -4.24
N LEU A 227 -15.05 -11.05 -3.25
CA LEU A 227 -13.62 -11.32 -3.06
C LEU A 227 -12.91 -11.83 -4.33
N TRP A 228 -13.53 -12.75 -5.06
CA TRP A 228 -12.94 -13.30 -6.29
C TRP A 228 -12.73 -12.22 -7.36
N HIS A 229 -13.68 -11.28 -7.50
CA HIS A 229 -13.59 -10.17 -8.45
C HIS A 229 -12.50 -9.19 -8.03
N THR A 230 -12.47 -8.83 -6.76
CA THR A 230 -11.42 -8.01 -6.16
C THR A 230 -10.03 -8.59 -6.43
N LEU A 231 -9.85 -9.90 -6.25
CA LEU A 231 -8.57 -10.56 -6.53
C LEU A 231 -8.24 -10.56 -8.03
N LEU A 232 -9.21 -10.72 -8.92
CA LEU A 232 -8.98 -10.62 -10.36
C LEU A 232 -8.50 -9.22 -10.77
N ILE A 233 -9.09 -8.16 -10.21
CA ILE A 233 -8.65 -6.79 -10.45
C ILE A 233 -7.18 -6.62 -10.01
N LEU A 234 -6.85 -7.03 -8.77
CA LEU A 234 -5.49 -6.91 -8.23
C LEU A 234 -4.45 -7.69 -9.05
N VAL A 235 -4.80 -8.90 -9.49
CA VAL A 235 -3.94 -9.72 -10.38
C VAL A 235 -3.79 -9.03 -11.75
N GLY A 236 -4.87 -8.51 -12.33
CA GLY A 236 -4.84 -7.80 -13.60
C GLY A 236 -3.92 -6.57 -13.57
N TRP A 237 -4.04 -5.75 -12.54
CA TRP A 237 -3.17 -4.58 -12.34
C TRP A 237 -1.72 -4.95 -12.04
N THR A 238 -1.48 -6.05 -11.30
CA THR A 238 -0.13 -6.59 -11.09
C THR A 238 0.49 -7.02 -12.41
N ALA A 239 -0.26 -7.74 -13.24
CA ALA A 239 0.18 -8.17 -14.57
C ALA A 239 0.46 -6.98 -15.49
N LEU A 240 -0.38 -5.94 -15.46
CA LEU A 240 -0.14 -4.69 -16.18
C LEU A 240 1.17 -4.03 -15.74
N GLY A 241 1.40 -3.87 -14.43
CA GLY A 241 2.64 -3.29 -13.90
C GLY A 241 3.89 -4.07 -14.34
N LEU A 242 3.82 -5.40 -14.33
CA LEU A 242 4.90 -6.26 -14.84
C LEU A 242 5.10 -6.13 -16.35
N ALA A 243 4.03 -6.05 -17.13
CA ALA A 243 4.10 -5.85 -18.58
C ALA A 243 4.75 -4.48 -18.92
N LEU A 244 4.37 -3.43 -18.21
CA LEU A 244 4.98 -2.09 -18.35
C LEU A 244 6.47 -2.12 -17.98
N THR A 245 6.82 -2.84 -16.91
CA THR A 245 8.21 -3.02 -16.50
C THR A 245 9.02 -3.71 -17.60
N TRP A 246 8.49 -4.81 -18.14
CA TRP A 246 9.15 -5.57 -19.20
C TRP A 246 9.36 -4.74 -20.46
N TRP A 247 8.31 -4.05 -20.89
CA TRP A 247 8.36 -3.17 -22.05
C TRP A 247 9.38 -2.03 -21.88
N GLY A 248 9.37 -1.38 -20.71
CA GLY A 248 10.33 -0.31 -20.39
C GLY A 248 11.77 -0.78 -20.41
N LEU A 249 12.04 -1.99 -19.90
CA LEU A 249 13.39 -2.57 -19.88
C LEU A 249 13.86 -3.03 -21.24
N GLN A 250 12.98 -3.57 -22.11
CA GLN A 250 13.34 -3.93 -23.50
C GLN A 250 13.78 -2.72 -24.31
N ARG A 251 13.12 -1.57 -24.16
CA ARG A 251 13.49 -0.33 -24.86
C ARG A 251 14.83 0.27 -24.40
N ARG A 252 15.45 -0.25 -23.34
CA ARG A 252 16.78 0.19 -22.88
C ARG A 252 17.91 -0.49 -23.64
N ASP A 253 17.65 -1.67 -24.20
CA ASP A 253 18.67 -2.47 -24.88
C ASP A 253 18.69 -2.21 -26.38
N ALA A 254 17.72 -1.44 -26.91
CA ALA A 254 17.65 -0.96 -28.28
C ALA A 254 18.22 0.46 -28.41
#